data_b6bfffa364bb5413a880e03cd6028ab9
#
_entry.id   b6bfffa364bb5413a880e03cd6028ab9
#
_cell.length_a   1.000
_cell.length_b   1.000
_cell.length_c   1.000
_cell.angle_alpha   90.00
_cell.angle_beta   90.00
_cell.angle_gamma   90.00
#
_symmetry.space_group_name_H-M   'P 1'
#
loop_
_entity.id
_entity.type
_entity.pdbx_description
1 polymer ?
#
loop_
_entity_poly.entity_id
_entity_poly.type
_entity_poly.pdbx_seq_one_letter_code
_entity_poly.pdbx_strand_id
1 'polypeptide(L)'
;MAKIVFLDEYSLGDMDLSPIKKLGEYVGYDRTSKEQVLERCKEAEIVICNKTLLRAETLRALPNLRFIAIAATGMNNVDLEVAAELGIGVKNVAGYSTSSVAEATLTFALSLFKNTAYFDHYFKGGAYAATEDIFHFGRPVRQLRGSKWGVVGMGSIGREVARLA
;
A
#
# COMPACT_ATOMS: atom_id res chain seq x y z
N MET A 1 0.44 -31.00 -4.66
CA MET A 1 -0.07 -29.69 -4.17
C MET A 1 0.70 -28.61 -4.89
N ALA A 2 0.04 -27.48 -5.23
CA ALA A 2 0.74 -26.38 -5.88
C ALA A 2 1.80 -25.76 -4.96
N LYS A 3 2.96 -25.41 -5.52
CA LYS A 3 4.04 -24.74 -4.80
C LYS A 3 3.82 -23.23 -4.81
N ILE A 4 3.58 -22.66 -3.65
CA ILE A 4 3.26 -21.25 -3.44
C ILE A 4 4.44 -20.55 -2.79
N VAL A 5 4.96 -19.49 -3.42
CA VAL A 5 6.06 -18.70 -2.89
C VAL A 5 5.59 -17.26 -2.66
N PHE A 6 5.75 -16.73 -1.44
CA PHE A 6 5.51 -15.33 -1.14
C PHE A 6 6.85 -14.60 -0.96
N LEU A 7 7.08 -13.55 -1.76
CA LEU A 7 8.40 -12.93 -1.88
C LEU A 7 8.67 -11.79 -0.88
N ASP A 8 7.62 -11.19 -0.29
CA ASP A 8 7.75 -10.00 0.55
C ASP A 8 6.63 -9.93 1.61
N GLU A 9 6.53 -10.97 2.46
CA GLU A 9 5.51 -11.12 3.52
C GLU A 9 5.47 -9.92 4.48
N TYR A 10 6.63 -9.32 4.79
CA TYR A 10 6.72 -8.17 5.69
C TYR A 10 5.76 -7.04 5.29
N SER A 11 5.42 -6.96 4.00
CA SER A 11 4.57 -5.90 3.45
C SER A 11 3.10 -5.99 3.86
N LEU A 12 2.71 -7.12 4.46
CA LEU A 12 1.35 -7.36 4.97
C LEU A 12 1.23 -7.15 6.50
N GLY A 13 2.35 -6.87 7.18
CA GLY A 13 2.37 -6.73 8.63
C GLY A 13 2.01 -8.03 9.35
N ASP A 14 1.08 -7.96 10.28
CA ASP A 14 0.61 -9.07 11.12
C ASP A 14 -0.62 -9.81 10.58
N MET A 15 -0.87 -9.71 9.26
CA MET A 15 -1.99 -10.39 8.62
C MET A 15 -1.90 -11.91 8.77
N ASP A 16 -3.00 -12.56 9.12
CA ASP A 16 -3.08 -14.03 9.17
C ASP A 16 -3.00 -14.63 7.76
N LEU A 17 -1.90 -15.32 7.46
CA LEU A 17 -1.66 -16.01 6.20
C LEU A 17 -2.09 -17.50 6.24
N SER A 18 -2.64 -17.98 7.35
CA SER A 18 -3.05 -19.39 7.49
C SER A 18 -4.04 -19.86 6.41
N PRO A 19 -4.98 -19.04 5.89
CA PRO A 19 -5.83 -19.46 4.79
C PRO A 19 -5.05 -19.78 3.51
N ILE A 20 -4.01 -18.98 3.20
CA ILE A 20 -3.17 -19.17 2.01
C ILE A 20 -2.26 -20.40 2.19
N LYS A 21 -1.68 -20.55 3.38
CA LYS A 21 -0.79 -21.67 3.71
C LYS A 21 -1.45 -23.03 3.58
N LYS A 22 -2.77 -23.11 3.68
CA LYS A 22 -3.56 -24.34 3.51
C LYS A 22 -3.80 -24.73 2.05
N LEU A 23 -3.52 -23.83 1.08
CA LEU A 23 -3.83 -24.06 -0.33
C LEU A 23 -2.76 -24.90 -1.06
N GLY A 24 -1.56 -25.03 -0.50
CA GLY A 24 -0.46 -25.74 -1.14
C GLY A 24 0.78 -25.87 -0.29
N GLU A 25 1.89 -26.27 -0.92
CA GLU A 25 3.22 -26.19 -0.32
C GLU A 25 3.66 -24.73 -0.30
N TYR A 26 3.63 -24.13 0.89
CA TYR A 26 3.85 -22.70 1.05
C TYR A 26 5.25 -22.40 1.58
N VAL A 27 5.93 -21.46 0.90
CA VAL A 27 7.21 -20.90 1.34
C VAL A 27 7.09 -19.38 1.34
N GLY A 28 7.26 -18.75 2.50
CA GLY A 28 7.23 -17.29 2.66
C GLY A 28 8.62 -16.72 2.94
N TYR A 29 8.90 -15.57 2.37
CA TYR A 29 10.10 -14.79 2.61
C TYR A 29 9.72 -13.39 3.04
N ASP A 30 10.28 -12.94 4.13
CA ASP A 30 10.09 -11.59 4.64
C ASP A 30 10.42 -10.52 3.58
N ARG A 31 11.58 -10.66 2.96
CA ARG A 31 12.08 -9.79 1.89
C ARG A 31 12.86 -10.59 0.87
N THR A 32 12.75 -10.22 -0.39
CA THR A 32 13.48 -10.86 -1.48
C THR A 32 14.22 -9.80 -2.30
N SER A 33 15.54 -9.90 -2.40
CA SER A 33 16.33 -9.05 -3.28
C SER A 33 16.14 -9.47 -4.74
N LYS A 34 16.49 -8.58 -5.68
CA LYS A 34 16.38 -8.85 -7.11
C LYS A 34 17.12 -10.13 -7.52
N GLU A 35 18.30 -10.36 -6.94
CA GLU A 35 19.17 -11.50 -7.23
C GLU A 35 18.59 -12.82 -6.71
N GLN A 36 17.79 -12.76 -5.67
CA GLN A 36 17.18 -13.94 -5.02
C GLN A 36 15.88 -14.39 -5.69
N VAL A 37 15.23 -13.54 -6.48
CA VAL A 37 13.90 -13.81 -7.03
C VAL A 37 13.89 -15.11 -7.82
N LEU A 38 14.81 -15.26 -8.75
CA LEU A 38 14.87 -16.42 -9.64
C LEU A 38 15.05 -17.72 -8.86
N GLU A 39 16.01 -17.77 -7.94
CA GLU A 39 16.28 -18.95 -7.14
C GLU A 39 15.07 -19.33 -6.26
N ARG A 40 14.44 -18.36 -5.63
CA ARG A 40 13.29 -18.59 -4.75
C ARG A 40 12.02 -19.04 -5.50
N CYS A 41 11.86 -18.57 -6.74
CA CYS A 41 10.70 -18.89 -7.58
C CYS A 41 10.92 -20.10 -8.51
N LYS A 42 12.12 -20.67 -8.57
CA LYS A 42 12.53 -21.70 -9.52
C LYS A 42 11.52 -22.84 -9.70
N GLU A 43 10.91 -23.27 -8.63
CA GLU A 43 9.92 -24.36 -8.64
C GLU A 43 8.48 -23.89 -8.33
N ALA A 44 8.28 -22.58 -8.22
CA ALA A 44 6.99 -22.02 -7.87
C ALA A 44 5.97 -22.18 -9.03
N GLU A 45 4.78 -22.64 -8.72
CA GLU A 45 3.63 -22.58 -9.61
C GLU A 45 2.82 -21.29 -9.38
N ILE A 46 2.83 -20.81 -8.14
CA ILE A 46 2.15 -19.57 -7.75
C ILE A 46 3.14 -18.68 -7.01
N VAL A 47 3.24 -17.43 -7.43
CA VAL A 47 4.03 -16.41 -6.75
C VAL A 47 3.09 -15.35 -6.18
N ILE A 48 3.27 -15.01 -4.92
CA ILE A 48 2.61 -13.87 -4.27
C ILE A 48 3.68 -12.79 -4.05
N CYS A 49 3.38 -11.55 -4.41
CA CYS A 49 4.26 -10.41 -4.18
C CYS A 49 3.49 -9.11 -4.00
N ASN A 50 4.08 -8.14 -3.32
CA ASN A 50 3.54 -6.78 -3.20
C ASN A 50 4.42 -5.77 -3.96
N LYS A 51 5.72 -5.75 -3.66
CA LYS A 51 6.69 -4.78 -4.23
C LYS A 51 7.81 -5.43 -5.00
N THR A 52 8.04 -6.71 -4.81
CA THR A 52 9.09 -7.45 -5.53
C THR A 52 8.84 -7.40 -7.04
N LEU A 53 9.88 -7.12 -7.80
CA LEU A 53 9.81 -6.96 -9.24
C LEU A 53 9.89 -8.31 -9.95
N LEU A 54 8.94 -8.58 -10.82
CA LEU A 54 8.90 -9.74 -11.71
C LEU A 54 8.95 -9.24 -13.17
N ARG A 55 10.17 -9.10 -13.69
CA ARG A 55 10.42 -8.59 -15.03
C ARG A 55 10.47 -9.70 -16.07
N ALA A 56 10.43 -9.32 -17.35
CA ALA A 56 10.42 -10.23 -18.49
C ALA A 56 11.44 -11.36 -18.38
N GLU A 57 12.69 -11.05 -18.06
CA GLU A 57 13.78 -12.02 -17.90
C GLU A 57 13.45 -13.07 -16.85
N THR A 58 12.95 -12.61 -15.69
CA THR A 58 12.58 -13.49 -14.58
C THR A 58 11.40 -14.40 -14.97
N LEU A 59 10.37 -13.84 -15.58
CA LEU A 59 9.18 -14.61 -15.97
C LEU A 59 9.52 -15.69 -16.99
N ARG A 60 10.36 -15.37 -18.00
CA ARG A 60 10.81 -16.34 -19.01
C ARG A 60 11.68 -17.46 -18.44
N ALA A 61 12.33 -17.24 -17.30
CA ALA A 61 13.17 -18.22 -16.63
C ALA A 61 12.40 -19.12 -15.62
N LEU A 62 11.09 -18.95 -15.48
CA LEU A 62 10.23 -19.67 -14.53
C LEU A 62 9.21 -20.56 -15.26
N PRO A 63 9.60 -21.70 -15.80
CA PRO A 63 8.73 -22.52 -16.67
C PRO A 63 7.53 -23.15 -15.95
N ASN A 64 7.57 -23.23 -14.61
CA ASN A 64 6.50 -23.82 -13.82
C ASN A 64 5.49 -22.76 -13.34
N LEU A 65 5.79 -21.46 -13.48
CA LEU A 65 4.96 -20.39 -12.96
C LEU A 65 3.67 -20.26 -13.78
N ARG A 66 2.54 -20.35 -13.11
CA ARG A 66 1.18 -20.34 -13.70
C ARG A 66 0.36 -19.14 -13.24
N PHE A 67 0.65 -18.62 -12.05
CA PHE A 67 -0.17 -17.56 -11.47
C PHE A 67 0.66 -16.61 -10.59
N ILE A 68 0.36 -15.33 -10.69
CA ILE A 68 0.94 -14.27 -9.86
C ILE A 68 -0.21 -13.55 -9.14
N ALA A 69 -0.18 -13.56 -7.81
CA ALA A 69 -1.07 -12.80 -6.96
C ALA A 69 -0.35 -11.56 -6.44
N ILE A 70 -0.81 -10.38 -6.82
CA ILE A 70 -0.23 -9.12 -6.36
C ILE A 70 -1.02 -8.62 -5.15
N ALA A 71 -0.40 -8.60 -3.98
CA ALA A 71 -0.99 -8.14 -2.72
C ALA A 71 -1.05 -6.60 -2.64
N ALA A 72 -1.43 -5.95 -3.72
CA ALA A 72 -1.55 -4.50 -3.87
C ALA A 72 -2.56 -4.14 -4.95
N THR A 73 -2.90 -2.85 -5.07
CA THR A 73 -3.72 -2.33 -6.17
C THR A 73 -2.91 -2.16 -7.46
N GLY A 74 -1.69 -1.63 -7.37
CA GLY A 74 -0.81 -1.43 -8.52
C GLY A 74 -0.18 -2.73 -9.01
N MET A 75 -0.03 -2.89 -10.33
CA MET A 75 0.56 -4.07 -10.98
C MET A 75 1.87 -3.76 -11.72
N ASN A 76 2.41 -2.58 -11.58
CA ASN A 76 3.60 -2.12 -12.30
C ASN A 76 4.90 -2.82 -11.89
N ASN A 77 4.87 -3.64 -10.86
CA ASN A 77 5.96 -4.52 -10.44
C ASN A 77 6.04 -5.82 -11.27
N VAL A 78 5.01 -6.15 -12.05
CA VAL A 78 4.97 -7.34 -12.93
C VAL A 78 4.95 -6.89 -14.39
N ASP A 79 5.69 -7.58 -15.25
CA ASP A 79 5.61 -7.43 -16.70
C ASP A 79 4.38 -8.17 -17.20
N LEU A 80 3.26 -7.43 -17.38
CA LEU A 80 1.97 -8.02 -17.72
C LEU A 80 1.91 -8.54 -19.15
N GLU A 81 2.64 -7.92 -20.07
CA GLU A 81 2.68 -8.34 -21.48
C GLU A 81 3.35 -9.71 -21.58
N VAL A 82 4.53 -9.84 -20.99
CA VAL A 82 5.27 -11.12 -20.96
C VAL A 82 4.52 -12.19 -20.16
N ALA A 83 3.88 -11.83 -19.06
CA ALA A 83 3.05 -12.78 -18.31
C ALA A 83 1.92 -13.34 -19.18
N ALA A 84 1.25 -12.49 -19.96
CA ALA A 84 0.19 -12.91 -20.89
C ALA A 84 0.73 -13.79 -22.04
N GLU A 85 1.88 -13.43 -22.63
CA GLU A 85 2.57 -14.26 -23.64
C GLU A 85 2.87 -15.67 -23.14
N LEU A 86 3.26 -15.80 -21.88
CA LEU A 86 3.60 -17.07 -21.24
C LEU A 86 2.39 -17.82 -20.68
N GLY A 87 1.19 -17.26 -20.78
CA GLY A 87 -0.02 -17.86 -20.22
C GLY A 87 -0.09 -17.79 -18.68
N ILE A 88 0.70 -16.92 -18.05
CA ILE A 88 0.71 -16.73 -16.60
C ILE A 88 -0.46 -15.81 -16.21
N GLY A 89 -1.38 -16.31 -15.39
CA GLY A 89 -2.47 -15.52 -14.84
C GLY A 89 -1.95 -14.49 -13.83
N VAL A 90 -2.41 -13.23 -13.92
CA VAL A 90 -2.05 -12.18 -12.95
C VAL A 90 -3.31 -11.58 -12.36
N LYS A 91 -3.38 -11.48 -11.03
CA LYS A 91 -4.45 -10.81 -10.30
C LYS A 91 -3.90 -9.92 -9.19
N ASN A 92 -4.60 -8.82 -8.97
CA ASN A 92 -4.32 -7.85 -7.91
C ASN A 92 -5.52 -7.70 -6.98
N VAL A 93 -5.37 -6.92 -5.90
CA VAL A 93 -6.46 -6.55 -4.99
C VAL A 93 -6.89 -5.11 -5.28
N ALA A 94 -7.82 -4.96 -6.22
CA ALA A 94 -8.34 -3.65 -6.60
C ALA A 94 -9.31 -3.10 -5.55
N GLY A 95 -9.22 -1.80 -5.26
CA GLY A 95 -10.22 -1.07 -4.47
C GLY A 95 -10.17 -1.24 -2.95
N TYR A 96 -9.36 -2.12 -2.40
CA TYR A 96 -9.31 -2.39 -0.96
C TYR A 96 -8.94 -1.16 -0.11
N SER A 97 -8.13 -0.27 -0.65
CA SER A 97 -7.59 0.89 0.07
C SER A 97 -8.33 2.20 -0.23
N THR A 98 -9.41 2.18 -1.01
CA THR A 98 -10.10 3.39 -1.48
C THR A 98 -10.51 4.30 -0.31
N SER A 99 -11.22 3.77 0.68
CA SER A 99 -11.66 4.55 1.84
C SER A 99 -10.48 5.00 2.70
N SER A 100 -9.53 4.09 2.99
CA SER A 100 -8.37 4.41 3.83
C SER A 100 -7.52 5.54 3.25
N VAL A 101 -7.30 5.53 1.92
CA VAL A 101 -6.52 6.59 1.24
C VAL A 101 -7.29 7.90 1.22
N ALA A 102 -8.60 7.86 1.00
CA ALA A 102 -9.44 9.07 1.01
C ALA A 102 -9.50 9.70 2.40
N GLU A 103 -9.68 8.90 3.45
CA GLU A 103 -9.66 9.34 4.84
C GLU A 103 -8.31 9.93 5.26
N ALA A 104 -7.20 9.27 4.89
CA ALA A 104 -5.86 9.79 5.12
C ALA A 104 -5.64 11.13 4.41
N THR A 105 -6.13 11.28 3.18
CA THR A 105 -6.07 12.53 2.41
C THR A 105 -6.77 13.67 3.14
N LEU A 106 -7.99 13.42 3.63
CA LEU A 106 -8.74 14.40 4.40
C LEU A 106 -8.05 14.72 5.74
N THR A 107 -7.53 13.70 6.41
CA THR A 107 -6.77 13.85 7.66
C THR A 107 -5.57 14.77 7.49
N PHE A 108 -4.78 14.58 6.43
CA PHE A 108 -3.64 15.45 6.14
C PHE A 108 -4.07 16.90 5.84
N ALA A 109 -5.12 17.07 5.05
CA ALA A 109 -5.66 18.39 4.76
C ALA A 109 -6.13 19.10 6.04
N LEU A 110 -6.89 18.42 6.88
CA LEU A 110 -7.36 18.95 8.17
C LEU A 110 -6.18 19.27 9.10
N SER A 111 -5.17 18.41 9.15
CA SER A 111 -3.97 18.63 9.97
C SER A 111 -3.21 19.89 9.56
N LEU A 112 -3.11 20.15 8.26
CA LEU A 112 -2.51 21.38 7.73
C LEU A 112 -3.36 22.62 8.03
N PHE A 113 -4.67 22.55 7.83
CA PHE A 113 -5.59 23.65 8.09
C PHE A 113 -5.66 24.02 9.58
N LYS A 114 -5.58 23.02 10.46
CA LYS A 114 -5.69 23.19 11.92
C LYS A 114 -4.34 23.30 12.62
N ASN A 115 -3.22 23.17 11.90
CA ASN A 115 -1.88 23.15 12.48
C ASN A 115 -1.75 22.18 13.65
N THR A 116 -2.34 20.96 13.53
CA THR A 116 -2.46 20.01 14.64
C THR A 116 -1.11 19.63 15.26
N ALA A 117 -0.08 19.41 14.43
CA ALA A 117 1.26 19.09 14.91
C ALA A 117 1.88 20.23 15.73
N TYR A 118 1.64 21.49 15.35
CA TYR A 118 2.09 22.64 16.11
C TYR A 118 1.44 22.70 17.50
N PHE A 119 0.12 22.56 17.55
CA PHE A 119 -0.61 22.62 18.82
C PHE A 119 -0.32 21.40 19.70
N ASP A 120 -0.17 20.20 19.13
CA ASP A 120 0.23 19.00 19.86
C ASP A 120 1.58 19.22 20.54
N HIS A 121 2.57 19.73 19.82
CA HIS A 121 3.88 20.07 20.37
C HIS A 121 3.79 21.15 21.47
N TYR A 122 3.00 22.20 21.26
CA TYR A 122 2.80 23.28 22.21
C TYR A 122 2.23 22.78 23.54
N PHE A 123 1.21 21.94 23.50
CA PHE A 123 0.59 21.37 24.70
C PHE A 123 1.50 20.35 25.40
N LYS A 124 2.05 19.40 24.66
CA LYS A 124 2.92 18.36 25.22
C LYS A 124 4.25 18.91 25.75
N GLY A 125 4.74 19.99 25.16
CA GLY A 125 5.94 20.69 25.61
C GLY A 125 5.75 21.49 26.91
N GLY A 126 4.55 21.51 27.50
CA GLY A 126 4.26 22.20 28.75
C GLY A 126 4.12 23.73 28.61
N ALA A 127 4.29 24.30 27.41
CA ALA A 127 4.21 25.75 27.21
C ALA A 127 2.85 26.33 27.59
N TYR A 128 1.76 25.57 27.38
CA TYR A 128 0.42 25.98 27.81
C TYR A 128 0.30 26.01 29.33
N ALA A 129 0.86 25.04 30.03
CA ALA A 129 0.80 24.97 31.49
C ALA A 129 1.70 26.01 32.19
N ALA A 130 2.68 26.58 31.44
CA ALA A 130 3.61 27.58 31.98
C ALA A 130 3.09 29.03 31.79
N THR A 131 1.91 29.25 31.22
CA THR A 131 1.31 30.58 31.04
C THR A 131 -0.02 30.68 31.79
N GLU A 132 -0.38 31.88 32.23
CA GLU A 132 -1.71 32.21 32.75
C GLU A 132 -2.71 32.58 31.63
N ASP A 133 -2.22 32.66 30.39
CA ASP A 133 -3.05 33.01 29.23
C ASP A 133 -3.95 31.84 28.85
N ILE A 134 -5.25 32.10 28.75
CA ILE A 134 -6.26 31.12 28.31
C ILE A 134 -6.17 30.88 26.80
N PHE A 135 -5.72 31.90 26.04
CA PHE A 135 -5.69 31.87 24.58
C PHE A 135 -4.26 31.84 24.06
N HIS A 136 -4.02 31.01 23.06
CA HIS A 136 -2.74 30.97 22.34
C HIS A 136 -2.97 31.18 20.83
N PHE A 137 -2.45 32.28 20.29
CA PHE A 137 -2.58 32.70 18.89
C PHE A 137 -1.31 32.41 18.06
N GLY A 138 -0.60 31.33 18.35
CA GLY A 138 0.71 31.06 17.77
C GLY A 138 0.71 30.83 16.26
N ARG A 139 -0.23 30.01 15.77
CA ARG A 139 -0.41 29.80 14.32
C ARG A 139 -1.87 29.96 13.91
N PRO A 140 -2.14 30.55 12.72
CA PRO A 140 -3.50 30.72 12.25
C PRO A 140 -4.17 29.38 11.98
N VAL A 141 -5.36 29.19 12.54
CA VAL A 141 -6.22 28.05 12.28
C VAL A 141 -7.24 28.42 11.23
N ARG A 142 -7.29 27.66 10.14
CA ARG A 142 -8.26 27.88 9.06
C ARG A 142 -9.44 26.93 9.16
N GLN A 143 -10.60 27.35 8.63
CA GLN A 143 -11.75 26.49 8.47
C GLN A 143 -11.73 25.83 7.09
N LEU A 144 -12.10 24.58 7.03
CA LEU A 144 -12.25 23.85 5.77
C LEU A 144 -13.50 24.27 5.02
N ARG A 145 -14.57 24.61 5.78
CA ARG A 145 -15.84 25.04 5.23
C ARG A 145 -15.68 26.24 4.31
N GLY A 146 -16.21 26.12 3.10
CA GLY A 146 -16.10 27.16 2.05
C GLY A 146 -14.77 27.16 1.28
N SER A 147 -13.84 26.26 1.61
CA SER A 147 -12.62 26.10 0.83
C SER A 147 -12.90 25.43 -0.52
N LYS A 148 -12.09 25.76 -1.53
CA LYS A 148 -12.15 25.10 -2.84
C LYS A 148 -11.16 23.93 -2.86
N TRP A 149 -11.64 22.75 -3.22
CA TRP A 149 -10.82 21.54 -3.38
C TRP A 149 -10.54 21.28 -4.84
N GLY A 150 -9.27 21.13 -5.21
CA GLY A 150 -8.87 20.62 -6.50
C GLY A 150 -8.47 19.14 -6.36
N VAL A 151 -9.15 18.26 -7.10
CA VAL A 151 -8.83 16.84 -7.14
C VAL A 151 -8.27 16.50 -8.51
N VAL A 152 -7.00 16.08 -8.59
CA VAL A 152 -6.38 15.63 -9.83
C VAL A 152 -6.54 14.12 -9.94
N GLY A 153 -7.37 13.67 -10.89
CA GLY A 153 -7.72 12.26 -11.07
C GLY A 153 -9.02 11.87 -10.34
N MET A 154 -10.07 11.61 -11.11
CA MET A 154 -11.41 11.23 -10.64
C MET A 154 -11.69 9.73 -10.75
N GLY A 155 -10.69 8.89 -10.42
CA GLY A 155 -10.85 7.46 -10.21
C GLY A 155 -11.61 7.14 -8.92
N SER A 156 -11.60 5.88 -8.47
CA SER A 156 -12.32 5.47 -7.23
C SER A 156 -11.90 6.28 -6.02
N ILE A 157 -10.60 6.48 -5.81
CA ILE A 157 -10.06 7.25 -4.69
C ILE A 157 -10.43 8.74 -4.82
N GLY A 158 -10.24 9.35 -6.00
CA GLY A 158 -10.54 10.77 -6.18
C GLY A 158 -12.01 11.10 -5.98
N ARG A 159 -12.92 10.23 -6.41
CA ARG A 159 -14.37 10.37 -6.15
C ARG A 159 -14.68 10.25 -4.65
N GLU A 160 -14.02 9.33 -3.95
CA GLU A 160 -14.22 9.19 -2.51
C GLU A 160 -13.66 10.38 -1.73
N VAL A 161 -12.50 10.91 -2.11
CA VAL A 161 -11.96 12.16 -1.55
C VAL A 161 -12.94 13.31 -1.78
N ALA A 162 -13.49 13.45 -2.99
CA ALA A 162 -14.45 14.51 -3.30
C ALA A 162 -15.77 14.36 -2.52
N ARG A 163 -16.16 13.12 -2.19
CA ARG A 163 -17.36 12.87 -1.35
C ARG A 163 -17.14 13.25 0.10
N LEU A 164 -15.91 13.04 0.62
CA LEU A 164 -15.57 13.35 2.01
C LEU A 164 -15.26 14.84 2.23
N ALA A 165 -14.77 15.55 1.21
CA ALA A 165 -14.41 16.97 1.29
C ALA A 165 -15.63 17.89 1.18
#